data_dbe2feb62145db592e0345b4d13b2d9e
#
_entry.id   dbe2feb62145db592e0345b4d13b2d9e
#
_cell.length_a   1.000
_cell.length_b   1.000
_cell.length_c   1.000
_cell.angle_alpha   90.00
_cell.angle_beta   90.00
_cell.angle_gamma   90.00
#
_symmetry.space_group_name_H-M   'P 1'
#
loop_
_entity.id
_entity.type
_entity.pdbx_description
1 polymer ?
#
loop_
_entity_poly.entity_id
_entity_poly.type
_entity_poly.pdbx_seq_one_letter_code
_entity_poly.pdbx_strand_id
1 'polypeptide(L)'
;MKLIALLLTLLVTQQIPKNNPNGIWESETGSQYELKLSGSDLHVKLAPGSNPKFLQYEMEMKNQEEVNMYKGTGFFVAKMESGKECKFDTEWQFVVVSPDRIIGSSTNIVADKQTCEIKEKNQIQLDLKKKK
;
A
#
# COMPACT_ATOMS: atom_id res chain seq x y z
N MET A 1 46.70 -5.53 -2.44
CA MET A 1 45.99 -6.12 -1.30
C MET A 1 45.01 -5.14 -0.69
N LYS A 2 45.48 -3.98 -0.23
CA LYS A 2 44.61 -2.98 0.38
C LYS A 2 43.56 -2.42 -0.57
N LEU A 3 43.86 -2.32 -1.84
CA LEU A 3 42.93 -1.83 -2.87
C LEU A 3 41.74 -2.76 -3.05
N ILE A 4 41.97 -4.08 -2.97
CA ILE A 4 40.88 -5.07 -3.12
C ILE A 4 39.93 -4.98 -1.93
N ALA A 5 40.45 -4.85 -0.71
CA ALA A 5 39.62 -4.71 0.48
C ALA A 5 38.80 -3.42 0.43
N LEU A 6 39.39 -2.34 -0.08
CA LEU A 6 38.69 -1.07 -0.23
C LEU A 6 37.54 -1.17 -1.25
N LEU A 7 37.77 -1.85 -2.37
CA LEU A 7 36.75 -2.08 -3.38
C LEU A 7 35.58 -2.90 -2.84
N LEU A 8 35.86 -3.93 -2.06
CA LEU A 8 34.82 -4.73 -1.40
C LEU A 8 34.00 -3.88 -0.44
N THR A 9 34.65 -3.02 0.32
CA THR A 9 33.97 -2.12 1.24
C THR A 9 33.03 -1.16 0.47
N LEU A 10 33.49 -0.63 -0.64
CA LEU A 10 32.67 0.25 -1.48
C LEU A 10 31.45 -0.49 -2.05
N LEU A 11 31.60 -1.74 -2.48
CA LEU A 11 30.49 -2.54 -2.98
C LEU A 11 29.48 -2.82 -1.88
N VAL A 12 29.94 -3.09 -0.66
CA VAL A 12 29.05 -3.34 0.48
C VAL A 12 28.28 -2.07 0.86
N THR A 13 28.88 -0.90 0.70
CA THR A 13 28.22 0.37 1.02
C THR A 13 27.30 0.86 -0.07
N GLN A 14 27.35 0.27 -1.25
CA GLN A 14 26.42 0.61 -2.33
C GLN A 14 25.07 -0.01 -2.03
N GLN A 15 24.21 0.74 -1.40
CA GLN A 15 22.88 0.30 -1.08
C GLN A 15 21.90 0.68 -2.21
N ILE A 16 20.85 -0.14 -2.35
CA ILE A 16 19.76 0.20 -3.25
C ILE A 16 19.11 1.49 -2.74
N PRO A 17 18.96 2.52 -3.58
CA PRO A 17 18.31 3.76 -3.14
C PRO A 17 16.91 3.48 -2.61
N LYS A 18 16.58 4.09 -1.48
CA LYS A 18 15.25 4.00 -0.93
C LYS A 18 14.31 4.90 -1.72
N ASN A 19 13.30 4.31 -2.33
CA ASN A 19 12.27 5.05 -3.04
C ASN A 19 11.33 5.71 -2.06
N ASN A 20 11.03 6.99 -2.28
CA ASN A 20 10.11 7.73 -1.42
C ASN A 20 8.67 7.41 -1.84
N PRO A 21 7.85 6.79 -0.95
CA PRO A 21 6.47 6.48 -1.30
C PRO A 21 5.50 7.65 -1.12
N ASN A 22 5.96 8.82 -0.69
CA ASN A 22 5.08 9.97 -0.47
C ASN A 22 4.38 10.39 -1.76
N GLY A 23 3.09 10.67 -1.68
CA GLY A 23 2.33 11.18 -2.80
C GLY A 23 0.98 10.49 -2.94
N ILE A 24 0.33 10.76 -4.08
CA ILE A 24 -0.95 10.15 -4.43
C ILE A 24 -0.69 9.04 -5.45
N TRP A 25 -1.27 7.89 -5.19
CA TRP A 25 -1.10 6.68 -5.99
C TRP A 25 -2.46 6.17 -6.44
N GLU A 26 -2.54 5.71 -7.67
CA GLU A 26 -3.80 5.26 -8.28
C GLU A 26 -3.73 3.79 -8.62
N SER A 27 -4.80 3.05 -8.27
CA SER A 27 -4.97 1.64 -8.64
C SER A 27 -5.56 1.52 -10.05
N GLU A 28 -5.53 0.31 -10.59
CA GLU A 28 -6.13 0.02 -11.90
C GLU A 28 -7.63 0.29 -11.94
N THR A 29 -8.29 0.20 -10.79
CA THR A 29 -9.75 0.45 -10.67
C THR A 29 -10.08 1.91 -10.46
N GLY A 30 -9.08 2.80 -10.41
CA GLY A 30 -9.29 4.22 -10.24
C GLY A 30 -9.32 4.71 -8.80
N SER A 31 -9.13 3.83 -7.82
CA SER A 31 -9.01 4.25 -6.43
C SER A 31 -7.70 4.98 -6.22
N GLN A 32 -7.75 6.10 -5.51
CA GLN A 32 -6.56 6.92 -5.24
C GLN A 32 -6.27 6.95 -3.75
N TYR A 33 -5.01 6.77 -3.41
CA TYR A 33 -4.55 6.72 -2.03
C TYR A 33 -3.44 7.74 -1.82
N GLU A 34 -3.50 8.42 -0.69
CA GLU A 34 -2.43 9.31 -0.27
C GLU A 34 -1.52 8.57 0.71
N LEU A 35 -0.25 8.49 0.37
CA LEU A 35 0.77 7.84 1.19
C LEU A 35 1.68 8.89 1.80
N LYS A 36 1.88 8.80 3.11
CA LYS A 36 2.78 9.70 3.85
C LYS A 36 3.70 8.88 4.75
N LEU A 37 5.00 9.04 4.53
CA LEU A 37 6.03 8.38 5.31
C LEU A 37 6.49 9.31 6.44
N SER A 38 6.53 8.76 7.66
CA SER A 38 7.08 9.45 8.83
C SER A 38 8.00 8.47 9.55
N GLY A 39 9.32 8.67 9.41
CA GLY A 39 10.29 7.70 9.91
C GLY A 39 10.16 6.36 9.21
N SER A 40 9.89 5.31 9.95
CA SER A 40 9.64 3.96 9.42
C SER A 40 8.15 3.65 9.25
N ASP A 41 7.28 4.56 9.64
CA ASP A 41 5.83 4.38 9.57
C ASP A 41 5.27 5.03 8.31
N LEU A 42 4.41 4.30 7.61
CA LEU A 42 3.74 4.79 6.42
C LEU A 42 2.24 4.83 6.67
N HIS A 43 1.66 6.01 6.53
CA HIS A 43 0.22 6.19 6.67
C HIS A 43 -0.42 6.25 5.30
N VAL A 44 -1.47 5.44 5.11
CA VAL A 44 -2.23 5.38 3.85
C VAL A 44 -3.66 5.79 4.13
N LYS A 45 -4.18 6.71 3.35
CA LYS A 45 -5.59 7.07 3.41
C LYS A 45 -6.14 7.35 2.02
N LEU A 46 -7.46 7.33 1.90
CA LEU A 46 -8.14 7.61 0.65
C LEU A 46 -7.89 9.07 0.25
N ALA A 47 -7.47 9.28 -0.98
CA ALA A 47 -7.25 10.63 -1.51
C ALA A 47 -8.59 11.27 -1.92
N PRO A 48 -8.70 12.61 -1.82
CA PRO A 48 -9.88 13.31 -2.30
C PRO A 48 -10.13 13.05 -3.78
N GLY A 49 -11.39 12.85 -4.17
CA GLY A 49 -11.77 12.58 -5.54
C GLY A 49 -11.56 11.14 -5.99
N SER A 50 -11.25 10.26 -5.05
CA SER A 50 -11.09 8.84 -5.32
C SER A 50 -12.42 8.16 -5.66
N ASN A 51 -12.33 6.86 -6.03
CA ASN A 51 -13.48 6.04 -6.39
C ASN A 51 -14.56 6.09 -5.30
N PRO A 52 -15.83 6.43 -5.63
CA PRO A 52 -16.90 6.55 -4.65
C PRO A 52 -17.30 5.22 -3.98
N LYS A 53 -16.76 4.10 -4.45
CA LYS A 53 -16.98 2.80 -3.80
C LYS A 53 -16.49 2.79 -2.36
N PHE A 54 -15.40 3.49 -2.07
CA PHE A 54 -14.87 3.60 -0.72
C PHE A 54 -15.22 4.95 -0.13
N LEU A 55 -15.81 4.94 1.06
CA LEU A 55 -16.09 6.17 1.81
C LEU A 55 -14.90 6.57 2.69
N GLN A 56 -14.13 5.59 3.12
CA GLN A 56 -12.95 5.79 3.96
C GLN A 56 -11.97 4.64 3.73
N TYR A 57 -10.69 4.95 3.81
CA TYR A 57 -9.64 3.94 3.71
C TYR A 57 -8.45 4.44 4.52
N GLU A 58 -8.05 3.67 5.52
CA GLU A 58 -6.94 4.05 6.40
C GLU A 58 -6.10 2.83 6.73
N MET A 59 -4.79 2.97 6.57
CA MET A 59 -3.83 1.93 6.87
C MET A 59 -2.62 2.52 7.58
N GLU A 60 -2.05 1.74 8.48
CA GLU A 60 -0.75 2.01 9.03
C GLU A 60 0.20 0.88 8.67
N MET A 61 1.30 1.23 8.03
CA MET A 61 2.27 0.28 7.53
C MET A 61 3.64 0.59 8.09
N LYS A 62 4.48 -0.42 8.15
CA LYS A 62 5.86 -0.27 8.60
C LYS A 62 6.82 -0.73 7.54
N ASN A 63 7.93 0.00 7.42
CA ASN A 63 9.03 -0.43 6.58
C ASN A 63 9.62 -1.71 7.15
N GLN A 64 9.78 -2.70 6.29
CA GLN A 64 10.38 -3.97 6.68
C GLN A 64 11.91 -3.85 6.62
N GLU A 65 12.61 -4.89 7.07
CA GLU A 65 14.08 -4.89 7.02
C GLU A 65 14.60 -4.72 5.59
N GLU A 66 13.84 -5.21 4.62
CA GLU A 66 14.19 -5.03 3.22
C GLU A 66 13.82 -3.63 2.75
N VAL A 67 14.71 -3.04 1.96
CA VAL A 67 14.53 -1.70 1.43
C VAL A 67 13.30 -1.65 0.52
N ASN A 68 12.49 -0.59 0.68
CA ASN A 68 11.30 -0.32 -0.13
C ASN A 68 10.12 -1.27 0.11
N MET A 69 10.20 -2.15 1.10
CA MET A 69 9.11 -3.05 1.44
C MET A 69 8.34 -2.54 2.65
N TYR A 70 7.02 -2.55 2.55
CA TYR A 70 6.11 -2.11 3.60
C TYR A 70 5.01 -3.14 3.82
N LYS A 71 4.61 -3.30 5.07
CA LYS A 71 3.54 -4.20 5.47
C LYS A 71 2.73 -3.55 6.58
N GLY A 72 1.42 -3.69 6.53
CA GLY A 72 0.57 -3.13 7.56
C GLY A 72 -0.88 -3.52 7.43
N THR A 73 -1.65 -3.01 8.37
CA THR A 73 -3.08 -3.28 8.49
C THR A 73 -3.86 -2.00 8.66
N GLY A 74 -5.15 -2.08 8.41
CA GLY A 74 -6.05 -0.96 8.57
C GLY A 74 -7.47 -1.38 8.29
N PHE A 75 -8.28 -0.44 7.83
CA PHE A 75 -9.67 -0.71 7.51
C PHE A 75 -10.15 0.16 6.35
N PHE A 76 -11.26 -0.25 5.78
CA PHE A 76 -11.99 0.61 4.84
C PHE A 76 -13.49 0.52 5.10
N VAL A 77 -14.19 1.56 4.69
CA VAL A 77 -15.64 1.62 4.72
C VAL A 77 -16.13 1.67 3.28
N ALA A 78 -16.98 0.74 2.92
CA ALA A 78 -17.57 0.67 1.59
C ALA A 78 -19.09 0.85 1.67
N LYS A 79 -19.63 1.56 0.67
CA LYS A 79 -21.08 1.67 0.52
C LYS A 79 -21.56 0.56 -0.40
N MET A 80 -22.41 -0.32 0.13
CA MET A 80 -22.96 -1.44 -0.61
C MET A 80 -24.11 -0.99 -1.52
N GLU A 81 -24.48 -1.82 -2.48
CA GLU A 81 -25.59 -1.50 -3.40
C GLU A 81 -26.90 -1.22 -2.67
N SER A 82 -27.11 -1.86 -1.52
CA SER A 82 -28.28 -1.62 -0.65
C SER A 82 -28.27 -0.23 0.00
N GLY A 83 -27.17 0.51 -0.10
CA GLY A 83 -26.96 1.76 0.61
C GLY A 83 -26.33 1.60 1.98
N LYS A 84 -26.19 0.38 2.47
CA LYS A 84 -25.57 0.12 3.78
C LYS A 84 -24.07 0.33 3.71
N GLU A 85 -23.53 0.95 4.76
CA GLU A 85 -22.08 1.15 4.90
C GLU A 85 -21.50 0.02 5.73
N CYS A 86 -20.46 -0.63 5.19
CA CYS A 86 -19.81 -1.75 5.84
C CYS A 86 -18.35 -1.42 6.08
N LYS A 87 -17.87 -1.69 7.29
CA LYS A 87 -16.46 -1.50 7.67
C LYS A 87 -15.76 -2.85 7.68
N PHE A 88 -14.62 -2.93 7.01
CA PHE A 88 -13.84 -4.16 6.91
C PHE A 88 -12.37 -3.90 7.24
N ASP A 89 -11.75 -4.85 7.92
CA ASP A 89 -10.31 -4.84 8.12
C ASP A 89 -9.60 -5.27 6.84
N THR A 90 -8.44 -4.69 6.61
CA THR A 90 -7.64 -4.97 5.43
C THR A 90 -6.16 -5.04 5.78
N GLU A 91 -5.41 -5.76 4.96
CA GLU A 91 -3.98 -5.90 5.11
C GLU A 91 -3.32 -5.66 3.76
N TRP A 92 -2.25 -4.87 3.77
CA TRP A 92 -1.43 -4.60 2.58
C TRP A 92 0.00 -5.02 2.83
N GLN A 93 0.62 -5.48 1.76
CA GLN A 93 2.06 -5.70 1.71
C GLN A 93 2.51 -5.28 0.31
N PHE A 94 3.56 -4.45 0.23
CA PHE A 94 4.02 -4.01 -1.08
C PHE A 94 5.50 -3.63 -1.09
N VAL A 95 6.01 -3.53 -2.31
CA VAL A 95 7.35 -3.01 -2.58
C VAL A 95 7.21 -1.79 -3.49
N VAL A 96 7.93 -0.72 -3.16
CA VAL A 96 8.05 0.43 -4.05
C VAL A 96 9.15 0.09 -5.05
N VAL A 97 8.74 -0.44 -6.21
CA VAL A 97 9.69 -0.98 -7.20
C VAL A 97 10.41 0.09 -7.99
N SER A 98 9.81 1.27 -8.08
CA SER A 98 10.40 2.44 -8.73
C SER A 98 9.78 3.71 -8.15
N PRO A 99 10.29 4.90 -8.47
CA PRO A 99 9.69 6.13 -7.95
C PRO A 99 8.23 6.34 -8.31
N ASP A 100 7.71 5.63 -9.30
CA ASP A 100 6.35 5.80 -9.79
C ASP A 100 5.49 4.52 -9.78
N ARG A 101 6.00 3.42 -9.20
CA ARG A 101 5.26 2.17 -9.19
C ARG A 101 5.39 1.38 -7.90
N ILE A 102 4.26 0.89 -7.41
CA ILE A 102 4.14 0.03 -6.23
C ILE A 102 3.47 -1.27 -6.64
N ILE A 103 4.05 -2.40 -6.24
CA ILE A 103 3.52 -3.73 -6.50
C ILE A 103 3.43 -4.50 -5.18
N GLY A 104 2.32 -5.19 -4.98
CA GLY A 104 2.15 -6.00 -3.79
C GLY A 104 0.82 -6.73 -3.78
N SER A 105 0.29 -6.89 -2.58
CA SER A 105 -0.99 -7.55 -2.37
C SER A 105 -1.85 -6.77 -1.37
N SER A 106 -3.15 -6.90 -1.52
CA SER A 106 -4.14 -6.35 -0.62
C SER A 106 -5.22 -7.39 -0.34
N THR A 107 -6.03 -7.12 0.68
CA THR A 107 -7.15 -8.00 1.02
C THR A 107 -8.35 -7.65 0.16
N ASN A 108 -8.93 -8.67 -0.46
CA ASN A 108 -10.21 -8.56 -1.16
C ASN A 108 -11.30 -9.22 -0.32
N ILE A 109 -12.42 -8.54 -0.15
CA ILE A 109 -13.53 -9.03 0.67
C ILE A 109 -14.79 -9.07 -0.17
N VAL A 110 -15.46 -10.23 -0.15
CA VAL A 110 -16.81 -10.41 -0.67
C VAL A 110 -17.74 -10.55 0.53
N ALA A 111 -18.70 -9.66 0.64
CA ALA A 111 -19.58 -9.60 1.79
C ALA A 111 -21.04 -9.54 1.36
N ASP A 112 -21.93 -9.94 2.29
CA ASP A 112 -23.35 -9.79 2.11
C ASP A 112 -23.72 -8.31 2.04
N LYS A 113 -24.51 -7.94 1.05
CA LYS A 113 -24.85 -6.53 0.77
C LYS A 113 -25.73 -5.91 1.86
N GLN A 114 -26.43 -6.72 2.63
CA GLN A 114 -27.36 -6.23 3.65
C GLN A 114 -26.83 -6.37 5.06
N THR A 115 -26.07 -7.42 5.35
CA THR A 115 -25.62 -7.72 6.70
C THR A 115 -24.17 -7.37 6.97
N CYS A 116 -23.39 -7.08 5.94
CA CYS A 116 -21.94 -6.90 6.00
C CYS A 116 -21.17 -8.17 6.38
N GLU A 117 -21.85 -9.32 6.43
CA GLU A 117 -21.18 -10.58 6.75
C GLU A 117 -20.19 -10.95 5.65
N ILE A 118 -18.96 -11.29 6.06
CA ILE A 118 -17.92 -11.67 5.13
C ILE A 118 -18.18 -13.09 4.64
N LYS A 119 -18.35 -13.25 3.33
CA LYS A 119 -18.53 -14.55 2.69
C LYS A 119 -17.21 -15.11 2.18
N GLU A 120 -16.32 -14.26 1.71
CA GLU A 120 -15.04 -14.66 1.15
C GLU A 120 -14.01 -13.59 1.44
N LYS A 121 -12.79 -14.02 1.77
CA LYS A 121 -11.68 -13.13 2.03
C LYS A 121 -10.43 -13.75 1.39
N ASN A 122 -9.85 -13.02 0.44
CA ASN A 122 -8.64 -13.51 -0.25
C ASN A 122 -7.70 -12.34 -0.53
N GLN A 123 -6.50 -12.67 -0.98
CA GLN A 123 -5.53 -11.67 -1.39
C GLN A 123 -5.60 -11.45 -2.89
N ILE A 124 -5.49 -10.19 -3.29
CA ILE A 124 -5.42 -9.80 -4.70
C ILE A 124 -4.17 -8.98 -4.93
N GLN A 125 -3.75 -8.90 -6.19
CA GLN A 125 -2.61 -8.09 -6.56
C GLN A 125 -2.91 -6.60 -6.37
N LEU A 126 -1.96 -5.91 -5.77
CA LEU A 126 -1.98 -4.46 -5.64
C LEU A 126 -0.96 -3.89 -6.63
N ASP A 127 -1.44 -3.03 -7.52
CA ASP A 127 -0.59 -2.36 -8.51
C ASP A 127 -0.98 -0.89 -8.52
N LEU A 128 -0.08 -0.06 -8.02
CA LEU A 128 -0.32 1.38 -7.91
C LEU A 128 0.67 2.14 -8.75
N LYS A 129 0.18 3.15 -9.43
CA LYS A 129 0.99 4.10 -10.19
C LYS A 129 0.90 5.47 -9.56
N LYS A 130 2.04 6.13 -9.46
CA LYS A 130 2.08 7.46 -8.87
C LYS A 130 1.37 8.45 -9.77
N LYS A 131 0.47 9.22 -9.20
CA LYS A 131 -0.26 10.25 -9.91
C LYS A 131 0.62 11.51 -9.99
N LYS A 132 0.71 12.04 -11.19
CA LYS A 132 1.49 13.25 -11.45
C LYS A 132 0.66 14.52 -11.26
#